data_c2f9cb72d8116e600333de06208a5267
#
_entry.id   c2f9cb72d8116e600333de06208a5267
#
_cell.length_a   1.000
_cell.length_b   1.000
_cell.length_c   1.000
_cell.angle_alpha   90.00
_cell.angle_beta   90.00
_cell.angle_gamma   90.00
#
_symmetry.space_group_name_H-M   'P 1'
#
loop_
_entity.id
_entity.type
_entity.pdbx_description
1 polymer ?
#
loop_
_entity_poly.entity_id
_entity_poly.type
_entity_poly.pdbx_seq_one_letter_code
_entity_poly.pdbx_strand_id
1 'polypeptide(L)'
;MIGKRVLLIDSDINLSNLDIIMGIQDKVLFDTSDVFNQRCNFEKGVIKINENLDFISGAIRPYDDTENTVEGICETAKTQKDNYDIIIIDCPSGIGFTVKSLAKISNASIVITTPDITAIRDAGRAAALIYGERTDDVRLIVNRVKPKLIEKGLAPDIDEIIDNTEVRLLGLIPEDIKIQVYANKGILVSDIKRSVSGKAFENIAQRISGNNVPLYKFW
;
A
#
# COMPACT_ATOMS: atom_id res chain seq x y z
N MET A 1 13.83 -7.33 7.82
CA MET A 1 13.93 -6.26 6.80
C MET A 1 14.80 -6.75 5.66
N ILE A 2 14.50 -6.39 4.41
CA ILE A 2 15.16 -6.95 3.20
C ILE A 2 16.36 -6.08 2.77
N GLY A 3 16.70 -5.06 3.56
CA GLY A 3 17.84 -4.15 3.29
C GLY A 3 17.63 -3.22 2.08
N LYS A 4 16.40 -3.07 1.60
CA LYS A 4 16.04 -2.16 0.50
C LYS A 4 15.72 -0.76 1.03
N ARG A 5 16.20 0.27 0.34
CA ARG A 5 15.80 1.65 0.60
C ARG A 5 14.42 1.91 -0.01
N VAL A 6 13.47 2.31 0.82
CA VAL A 6 12.07 2.49 0.44
C VAL A 6 11.65 3.94 0.67
N LEU A 7 11.00 4.53 -0.33
CA LEU A 7 10.22 5.75 -0.16
C LEU A 7 8.74 5.36 -0.13
N LEU A 8 8.03 5.73 0.93
CA LEU A 8 6.59 5.58 1.04
C LEU A 8 5.94 6.95 0.87
N ILE A 9 5.01 7.07 -0.05
CA ILE A 9 4.26 8.30 -0.33
C ILE A 9 2.78 8.03 -0.04
N ASP A 10 2.18 8.79 0.86
CA ASP A 10 0.74 8.80 1.04
C ASP A 10 0.11 9.73 0.01
N SER A 11 -0.67 9.18 -0.90
CA SER A 11 -1.36 9.94 -1.94
C SER A 11 -2.85 10.18 -1.66
N ASP A 12 -3.32 9.82 -0.46
CA ASP A 12 -4.67 10.19 -0.03
C ASP A 12 -4.68 11.66 0.44
N ILE A 13 -5.01 12.54 -0.48
CA ILE A 13 -4.99 13.99 -0.27
C ILE A 13 -6.11 14.45 0.69
N ASN A 14 -7.16 13.63 0.85
CA ASN A 14 -8.34 14.02 1.61
C ASN A 14 -8.41 13.38 3.00
N LEU A 15 -7.93 12.15 3.15
CA LEU A 15 -8.07 11.35 4.36
C LEU A 15 -6.76 10.63 4.72
N SER A 16 -5.65 11.36 4.68
CA SER A 16 -4.33 10.84 5.09
C SER A 16 -4.35 10.29 6.52
N ASN A 17 -3.87 9.08 6.70
CA ASN A 17 -3.85 8.39 7.99
C ASN A 17 -2.56 7.59 8.25
N LEU A 18 -1.65 7.50 7.28
CA LEU A 18 -0.43 6.70 7.45
C LEU A 18 0.49 7.25 8.53
N ASP A 19 0.58 8.56 8.68
CA ASP A 19 1.35 9.24 9.74
C ASP A 19 0.86 8.84 11.13
N ILE A 20 -0.46 8.73 11.33
CA ILE A 20 -1.08 8.27 12.59
C ILE A 20 -0.76 6.79 12.83
N ILE A 21 -0.94 5.94 11.81
CA ILE A 21 -0.65 4.50 11.90
C ILE A 21 0.83 4.26 12.24
N MET A 22 1.72 5.11 11.74
CA MET A 22 3.17 5.04 12.01
C MET A 22 3.59 5.76 13.29
N GLY A 23 2.68 6.47 13.98
CA GLY A 23 2.98 7.21 15.20
C GLY A 23 3.94 8.38 15.01
N ILE A 24 3.87 9.04 13.87
CA ILE A 24 4.80 10.13 13.51
C ILE A 24 4.08 11.45 13.18
N GLN A 25 2.79 11.55 13.44
CA GLN A 25 1.98 12.75 13.15
C GLN A 25 2.60 14.04 13.69
N ASP A 26 3.30 13.98 14.84
CA ASP A 26 3.97 15.13 15.44
C ASP A 26 5.26 15.56 14.71
N LYS A 27 5.75 14.74 13.77
CA LYS A 27 6.95 15.01 12.97
C LYS A 27 6.61 15.59 11.59
N VAL A 28 5.35 15.58 11.20
CA VAL A 28 4.91 16.04 9.88
C VAL A 28 4.85 17.58 9.91
N LEU A 29 5.81 18.22 9.28
CA LEU A 29 5.88 19.68 9.12
C LEU A 29 5.39 20.12 7.75
N PHE A 30 5.63 19.31 6.74
CA PHE A 30 5.25 19.50 5.35
C PHE A 30 4.62 18.21 4.82
N ASP A 31 3.66 18.35 3.96
CA ASP A 31 2.89 17.25 3.36
C ASP A 31 3.12 17.16 1.83
N THR A 32 2.49 16.19 1.19
CA THR A 32 2.56 15.99 -0.27
C THR A 32 2.16 17.27 -1.02
N SER A 33 1.15 18.00 -0.56
CA SER A 33 0.71 19.23 -1.23
C SER A 33 1.74 20.36 -1.12
N ASP A 34 2.47 20.45 -0.01
CA ASP A 34 3.54 21.43 0.16
C ASP A 34 4.75 21.15 -0.74
N VAL A 35 5.15 19.87 -0.82
CA VAL A 35 6.26 19.44 -1.67
C VAL A 35 5.92 19.63 -3.15
N PHE A 36 4.76 19.17 -3.57
CA PHE A 36 4.43 19.11 -4.99
C PHE A 36 3.92 20.44 -5.54
N ASN A 37 3.45 21.34 -4.69
CA ASN A 37 3.17 22.73 -5.06
C ASN A 37 4.37 23.67 -4.84
N GLN A 38 5.59 23.11 -4.66
CA GLN A 38 6.84 23.85 -4.54
C GLN A 38 6.88 24.85 -3.37
N ARG A 39 6.08 24.62 -2.32
CA ARG A 39 6.13 25.41 -1.08
C ARG A 39 7.35 25.06 -0.23
N CYS A 40 7.86 23.84 -0.38
CA CYS A 40 9.12 23.39 0.16
C CYS A 40 9.82 22.46 -0.84
N ASN A 41 11.12 22.23 -0.65
CA ASN A 41 11.85 21.24 -1.44
C ASN A 41 11.56 19.81 -0.92
N PHE A 42 11.84 18.81 -1.76
CA PHE A 42 11.62 17.40 -1.46
C PHE A 42 12.25 16.98 -0.13
N GLU A 43 13.51 17.37 0.12
CA GLU A 43 14.27 16.98 1.31
C GLU A 43 13.62 17.47 2.63
N LYS A 44 12.87 18.58 2.58
CA LYS A 44 12.13 19.10 3.74
C LYS A 44 10.81 18.38 3.99
N GLY A 45 10.18 17.86 2.94
CA GLY A 45 8.94 17.11 3.05
C GLY A 45 9.16 15.65 3.44
N VAL A 46 10.37 15.12 3.24
CA VAL A 46 10.72 13.74 3.57
C VAL A 46 10.97 13.58 5.07
N ILE A 47 10.30 12.61 5.68
CA ILE A 47 10.49 12.21 7.07
C ILE A 47 11.24 10.89 7.10
N LYS A 48 12.44 10.90 7.69
CA LYS A 48 13.23 9.68 7.88
C LYS A 48 12.65 8.85 9.02
N ILE A 49 12.09 7.69 8.71
CA ILE A 49 11.51 6.77 9.69
C ILE A 49 12.61 5.91 10.32
N ASN A 50 13.47 5.34 9.48
CA ASN A 50 14.64 4.57 9.88
C ASN A 50 15.70 4.60 8.76
N GLU A 51 16.75 3.79 8.86
CA GLU A 51 17.85 3.75 7.86
C GLU A 51 17.40 3.33 6.45
N ASN A 52 16.26 2.64 6.33
CA ASN A 52 15.80 2.06 5.07
C ASN A 52 14.41 2.55 4.65
N LEU A 53 13.76 3.41 5.42
CA LEU A 53 12.41 3.88 5.14
C LEU A 53 12.32 5.39 5.32
N ASP A 54 12.02 6.06 4.23
CA ASP A 54 11.63 7.46 4.18
C ASP A 54 10.14 7.57 3.83
N PHE A 55 9.48 8.61 4.34
CA PHE A 55 8.05 8.82 4.20
C PHE A 55 7.71 10.26 3.82
N ILE A 56 6.72 10.44 2.97
CA ILE A 56 6.05 11.72 2.72
C ILE A 56 4.57 11.56 3.11
N SER A 57 4.11 12.40 4.03
CA SER A 57 2.73 12.38 4.49
C SER A 57 1.77 12.89 3.42
N GLY A 58 0.60 12.32 3.35
CA GLY A 58 -0.52 12.89 2.60
C GLY A 58 -0.92 14.27 3.13
N ALA A 59 -1.79 14.96 2.42
CA ALA A 59 -2.16 16.32 2.75
C ALA A 59 -2.85 16.41 4.12
N ILE A 60 -2.32 17.28 4.98
CA ILE A 60 -2.88 17.54 6.33
C ILE A 60 -4.11 18.47 6.24
N ARG A 61 -4.19 19.26 5.19
CA ARG A 61 -5.25 20.25 4.99
C ARG A 61 -6.04 19.90 3.74
N PRO A 62 -7.38 20.12 3.75
CA PRO A 62 -8.17 20.01 2.53
C PRO A 62 -7.55 20.90 1.45
N TYR A 63 -7.23 20.31 0.32
CA TYR A 63 -6.59 21.00 -0.79
C TYR A 63 -7.45 20.87 -2.04
N ASP A 64 -7.69 21.99 -2.72
CA ASP A 64 -8.59 22.03 -3.88
C ASP A 64 -7.90 21.54 -5.16
N ASP A 65 -6.56 21.42 -5.19
CA ASP A 65 -5.80 21.10 -6.39
C ASP A 65 -5.21 19.66 -6.34
N THR A 66 -6.12 18.70 -6.43
CA THR A 66 -5.78 17.27 -6.44
C THR A 66 -4.94 16.89 -7.67
N GLU A 67 -5.22 17.48 -8.84
CA GLU A 67 -4.56 17.12 -10.09
C GLU A 67 -3.08 17.50 -10.04
N ASN A 68 -2.74 18.73 -9.68
CA ASN A 68 -1.35 19.16 -9.55
C ASN A 68 -0.57 18.36 -8.49
N THR A 69 -1.23 18.01 -7.38
CA THR A 69 -0.57 17.17 -6.36
C THR A 69 -0.28 15.77 -6.90
N VAL A 70 -1.19 15.14 -7.62
CA VAL A 70 -0.98 13.83 -8.23
C VAL A 70 0.11 13.88 -9.30
N GLU A 71 0.15 14.92 -10.14
CA GLU A 71 1.22 15.13 -11.11
C GLU A 71 2.58 15.29 -10.42
N GLY A 72 2.63 16.04 -9.32
CA GLY A 72 3.83 16.20 -8.51
C GLY A 72 4.30 14.89 -7.89
N ILE A 73 3.40 14.02 -7.42
CA ILE A 73 3.72 12.66 -6.96
C ILE A 73 4.35 11.86 -8.11
N CYS A 74 3.75 11.91 -9.29
CA CYS A 74 4.27 11.22 -10.48
C CYS A 74 5.68 11.69 -10.85
N GLU A 75 5.92 12.99 -10.82
CA GLU A 75 7.23 13.57 -11.12
C GLU A 75 8.27 13.19 -10.06
N THR A 76 7.90 13.23 -8.79
CA THR A 76 8.77 12.79 -7.70
C THR A 76 9.15 11.33 -7.82
N ALA A 77 8.21 10.45 -8.10
CA ALA A 77 8.49 9.04 -8.31
C ALA A 77 9.49 8.81 -9.45
N LYS A 78 9.40 9.60 -10.54
CA LYS A 78 10.35 9.54 -11.66
C LYS A 78 11.73 10.06 -11.30
N THR A 79 11.81 11.19 -10.58
CA THR A 79 13.09 11.84 -10.24
C THR A 79 13.83 11.12 -9.12
N GLN A 80 13.12 10.45 -8.22
CA GLN A 80 13.70 9.74 -7.07
C GLN A 80 14.00 8.26 -7.32
N LYS A 81 13.69 7.72 -8.50
CA LYS A 81 13.87 6.29 -8.84
C LYS A 81 15.30 5.76 -8.65
N ASP A 82 16.31 6.62 -8.78
CA ASP A 82 17.72 6.23 -8.63
C ASP A 82 18.22 6.36 -7.17
N ASN A 83 17.45 7.02 -6.31
CA ASN A 83 17.74 7.22 -4.90
C ASN A 83 17.15 6.14 -3.99
N TYR A 84 16.11 5.44 -4.46
CA TYR A 84 15.42 4.39 -3.73
C TYR A 84 15.33 3.10 -4.53
N ASP A 85 15.44 1.97 -3.85
CA ASP A 85 15.26 0.65 -4.48
C ASP A 85 13.78 0.38 -4.80
N ILE A 86 12.87 0.92 -3.98
CA ILE A 86 11.41 0.76 -4.14
C ILE A 86 10.74 2.09 -3.74
N ILE A 87 9.81 2.54 -4.56
CA ILE A 87 8.89 3.63 -4.21
C ILE A 87 7.50 3.04 -4.10
N ILE A 88 6.88 3.15 -2.93
CA ILE A 88 5.51 2.68 -2.66
C ILE A 88 4.63 3.92 -2.57
N ILE A 89 3.55 3.94 -3.35
CA ILE A 89 2.56 5.01 -3.33
C ILE A 89 1.26 4.40 -2.80
N ASP A 90 0.83 4.83 -1.62
CA ASP A 90 -0.45 4.44 -1.04
C ASP A 90 -1.57 5.25 -1.68
N CYS A 91 -2.46 4.58 -2.39
CA CYS A 91 -3.52 5.21 -3.16
C CYS A 91 -4.80 5.33 -2.33
N PRO A 92 -5.59 6.41 -2.52
CA PRO A 92 -6.91 6.50 -1.94
C PRO A 92 -7.81 5.36 -2.44
N SER A 93 -8.84 5.06 -1.68
CA SER A 93 -9.84 4.06 -2.08
C SER A 93 -10.59 4.48 -3.35
N GLY A 94 -11.04 3.49 -4.12
CA GLY A 94 -11.84 3.70 -5.33
C GLY A 94 -11.03 3.58 -6.62
N ILE A 95 -11.60 4.09 -7.72
CA ILE A 95 -11.10 3.96 -9.09
C ILE A 95 -11.01 5.31 -9.82
N GLY A 96 -10.78 6.37 -9.05
CA GLY A 96 -10.76 7.75 -9.54
C GLY A 96 -9.49 8.13 -10.34
N PHE A 97 -9.40 9.42 -10.61
CA PHE A 97 -8.29 10.04 -11.34
C PHE A 97 -6.92 9.70 -10.75
N THR A 98 -6.77 9.78 -9.42
CA THR A 98 -5.52 9.49 -8.71
C THR A 98 -5.01 8.09 -9.03
N VAL A 99 -5.86 7.06 -8.86
CA VAL A 99 -5.50 5.65 -9.13
C VAL A 99 -5.07 5.47 -10.58
N LYS A 100 -5.80 6.04 -11.54
CA LYS A 100 -5.45 5.98 -12.97
C LYS A 100 -4.10 6.61 -13.29
N SER A 101 -3.86 7.79 -12.74
CA SER A 101 -2.63 8.55 -12.99
C SER A 101 -1.41 7.85 -12.42
N LEU A 102 -1.53 7.32 -11.19
CA LEU A 102 -0.46 6.58 -10.54
C LEU A 102 -0.20 5.21 -11.18
N ALA A 103 -1.25 4.51 -11.66
CA ALA A 103 -1.09 3.26 -12.38
C ALA A 103 -0.25 3.44 -13.67
N LYS A 104 -0.40 4.55 -14.38
CA LYS A 104 0.36 4.85 -15.62
C LYS A 104 1.87 4.90 -15.43
N ILE A 105 2.33 5.29 -14.26
CA ILE A 105 3.76 5.46 -13.97
C ILE A 105 4.34 4.30 -13.17
N SER A 106 3.48 3.42 -12.63
CA SER A 106 3.91 2.31 -11.78
C SER A 106 4.44 1.14 -12.59
N ASN A 107 5.53 0.51 -12.12
CA ASN A 107 6.05 -0.73 -12.69
C ASN A 107 5.21 -1.94 -12.29
N ALA A 108 4.57 -1.88 -11.11
CA ALA A 108 3.67 -2.89 -10.62
C ALA A 108 2.57 -2.24 -9.77
N SER A 109 1.40 -2.85 -9.73
CA SER A 109 0.29 -2.42 -8.89
C SER A 109 -0.17 -3.56 -8.00
N ILE A 110 -0.50 -3.24 -6.75
CA ILE A 110 -1.02 -4.20 -5.79
C ILE A 110 -2.46 -3.84 -5.47
N VAL A 111 -3.38 -4.74 -5.80
CA VAL A 111 -4.78 -4.66 -5.42
C VAL A 111 -4.96 -5.42 -4.12
N ILE A 112 -5.60 -4.78 -3.14
CA ILE A 112 -5.85 -5.38 -1.82
C ILE A 112 -7.36 -5.58 -1.66
N THR A 113 -7.76 -6.79 -1.29
CA THR A 113 -9.14 -7.12 -1.00
C THR A 113 -9.27 -7.88 0.33
N THR A 114 -10.49 -8.06 0.80
CA THR A 114 -10.86 -8.95 1.90
C THR A 114 -11.75 -10.07 1.39
N PRO A 115 -11.94 -11.19 2.12
CA PRO A 115 -12.84 -12.29 1.72
C PRO A 115 -14.33 -11.91 1.84
N ASP A 116 -14.73 -10.80 1.23
CA ASP A 116 -16.10 -10.28 1.19
C ASP A 116 -16.52 -10.08 -0.27
N ILE A 117 -17.69 -10.54 -0.65
CA ILE A 117 -18.19 -10.51 -2.04
C ILE A 117 -18.14 -9.11 -2.64
N THR A 118 -18.48 -8.08 -1.87
CA THR A 118 -18.43 -6.68 -2.32
C THR A 118 -17.01 -6.19 -2.55
N ALA A 119 -16.10 -6.49 -1.62
CA ALA A 119 -14.69 -6.12 -1.74
C ALA A 119 -14.00 -6.83 -2.91
N ILE A 120 -14.32 -8.11 -3.14
CA ILE A 120 -13.81 -8.90 -4.27
C ILE A 120 -14.25 -8.28 -5.60
N ARG A 121 -15.54 -7.94 -5.73
CA ARG A 121 -16.06 -7.29 -6.93
C ARG A 121 -15.39 -5.93 -7.21
N ASP A 122 -15.18 -5.14 -6.16
CA ASP A 122 -14.54 -3.83 -6.30
C ASP A 122 -13.05 -3.97 -6.64
N ALA A 123 -12.37 -4.98 -6.09
CA ALA A 123 -11.00 -5.33 -6.45
C ALA A 123 -10.88 -5.74 -7.92
N GLY A 124 -11.79 -6.56 -8.45
CA GLY A 124 -11.83 -6.92 -9.87
C GLY A 124 -12.01 -5.69 -10.78
N ARG A 125 -12.87 -4.75 -10.39
CA ARG A 125 -13.07 -3.48 -11.12
C ARG A 125 -11.82 -2.60 -11.10
N ALA A 126 -11.16 -2.50 -9.94
CA ALA A 126 -9.92 -1.75 -9.81
C ALA A 126 -8.81 -2.38 -10.67
N ALA A 127 -8.68 -3.69 -10.64
CA ALA A 127 -7.71 -4.42 -11.46
C ALA A 127 -7.94 -4.21 -12.96
N ALA A 128 -9.17 -4.35 -13.43
CA ALA A 128 -9.52 -4.13 -14.84
C ALA A 128 -9.17 -2.69 -15.29
N LEU A 129 -9.39 -1.69 -14.44
CA LEU A 129 -9.01 -0.32 -14.71
C LEU A 129 -7.50 -0.17 -14.82
N ILE A 130 -6.74 -0.75 -13.87
CA ILE A 130 -5.28 -0.66 -13.83
C ILE A 130 -4.66 -1.35 -15.05
N TYR A 131 -5.14 -2.51 -15.46
CA TYR A 131 -4.71 -3.19 -16.70
C TYR A 131 -4.92 -2.31 -17.93
N GLY A 132 -5.99 -1.50 -17.98
CA GLY A 132 -6.25 -0.55 -19.04
C GLY A 132 -5.23 0.61 -19.14
N GLU A 133 -4.44 0.87 -18.08
CA GLU A 133 -3.53 2.02 -17.98
C GLU A 133 -2.04 1.65 -18.17
N ARG A 134 -1.72 0.50 -18.79
CA ARG A 134 -0.36 0.01 -19.10
C ARG A 134 0.42 -0.67 -17.97
N THR A 135 -0.20 -1.03 -16.87
CA THR A 135 0.48 -1.79 -15.82
C THR A 135 0.33 -3.28 -16.09
N ASP A 136 1.38 -3.91 -16.59
CA ASP A 136 1.36 -5.35 -16.93
C ASP A 136 1.51 -6.25 -15.69
N ASP A 137 2.03 -5.75 -14.58
CA ASP A 137 2.23 -6.50 -13.33
C ASP A 137 1.25 -6.05 -12.25
N VAL A 138 0.02 -6.57 -12.31
CA VAL A 138 -0.99 -6.40 -11.26
C VAL A 138 -0.98 -7.63 -10.36
N ARG A 139 -0.94 -7.43 -9.06
CA ARG A 139 -0.87 -8.49 -8.04
C ARG A 139 -1.96 -8.31 -7.01
N LEU A 140 -2.42 -9.42 -6.43
CA LEU A 140 -3.48 -9.48 -5.44
C LEU A 140 -2.92 -9.80 -4.05
N ILE A 141 -3.32 -9.02 -3.05
CA ILE A 141 -3.19 -9.41 -1.64
C ILE A 141 -4.60 -9.60 -1.08
N VAL A 142 -4.84 -10.76 -0.48
CA VAL A 142 -6.07 -10.99 0.29
C VAL A 142 -5.76 -10.75 1.76
N ASN A 143 -6.35 -9.69 2.30
CA ASN A 143 -6.16 -9.25 3.68
C ASN A 143 -7.29 -9.77 4.59
N ARG A 144 -7.05 -9.82 5.89
CA ARG A 144 -8.01 -10.18 6.93
C ARG A 144 -8.65 -11.57 6.72
N VAL A 145 -7.84 -12.51 6.23
CA VAL A 145 -8.28 -13.89 5.98
C VAL A 145 -8.61 -14.58 7.32
N LYS A 146 -9.79 -15.17 7.40
CA LYS A 146 -10.27 -15.98 8.53
C LYS A 146 -10.44 -17.43 8.10
N PRO A 147 -9.43 -18.31 8.24
CA PRO A 147 -9.45 -19.67 7.72
C PRO A 147 -10.71 -20.44 8.15
N LYS A 148 -11.11 -20.32 9.40
CA LYS A 148 -12.29 -20.99 9.95
C LYS A 148 -13.62 -20.63 9.25
N LEU A 149 -13.73 -19.44 8.64
CA LEU A 149 -14.91 -19.05 7.88
C LEU A 149 -14.89 -19.70 6.49
N ILE A 150 -13.71 -19.74 5.87
CA ILE A 150 -13.50 -20.39 4.57
C ILE A 150 -13.77 -21.90 4.69
N GLU A 151 -13.17 -22.57 5.67
CA GLU A 151 -13.37 -24.01 5.93
C GLU A 151 -14.85 -24.39 6.14
N LYS A 152 -15.64 -23.47 6.68
CA LYS A 152 -17.09 -23.66 6.91
C LYS A 152 -17.97 -23.25 5.72
N GLY A 153 -17.36 -22.76 4.63
CA GLY A 153 -18.12 -22.22 3.48
C GLY A 153 -18.90 -20.92 3.82
N LEU A 154 -18.46 -20.16 4.83
CA LEU A 154 -19.10 -18.91 5.26
C LEU A 154 -18.41 -17.66 4.67
N ALA A 155 -17.31 -17.84 3.96
CA ALA A 155 -16.61 -16.80 3.21
C ALA A 155 -16.07 -17.43 1.91
N PRO A 156 -15.90 -16.64 0.83
CA PRO A 156 -15.28 -17.10 -0.40
C PRO A 156 -13.90 -17.70 -0.12
N ASP A 157 -13.56 -18.78 -0.80
CA ASP A 157 -12.23 -19.34 -0.74
C ASP A 157 -11.24 -18.57 -1.61
N ILE A 158 -9.94 -18.92 -1.50
CA ILE A 158 -8.89 -18.17 -2.17
C ILE A 158 -8.94 -18.33 -3.69
N ASP A 159 -9.28 -19.50 -4.18
CA ASP A 159 -9.39 -19.77 -5.62
C ASP A 159 -10.58 -19.00 -6.21
N GLU A 160 -11.73 -18.98 -5.52
CA GLU A 160 -12.89 -18.16 -5.89
C GLU A 160 -12.54 -16.66 -5.92
N ILE A 161 -11.74 -16.16 -4.98
CA ILE A 161 -11.29 -14.76 -4.97
C ILE A 161 -10.39 -14.47 -6.18
N ILE A 162 -9.45 -15.35 -6.49
CA ILE A 162 -8.55 -15.22 -7.65
C ILE A 162 -9.35 -15.22 -8.95
N ASP A 163 -10.28 -16.16 -9.10
CA ASP A 163 -11.12 -16.29 -10.30
C ASP A 163 -12.01 -15.05 -10.51
N ASN A 164 -12.61 -14.52 -9.44
CA ASN A 164 -13.47 -13.34 -9.53
C ASN A 164 -12.70 -12.03 -9.75
N THR A 165 -11.45 -11.94 -9.33
CA THR A 165 -10.63 -10.73 -9.53
C THR A 165 -9.79 -10.80 -10.80
N GLU A 166 -9.54 -12.00 -11.33
CA GLU A 166 -8.63 -12.28 -12.46
C GLU A 166 -7.20 -11.76 -12.22
N VAL A 167 -6.79 -11.66 -10.93
CA VAL A 167 -5.49 -11.12 -10.53
C VAL A 167 -4.61 -12.18 -9.87
N ARG A 168 -3.35 -12.23 -10.28
CA ARG A 168 -2.36 -13.17 -9.73
C ARG A 168 -2.09 -12.90 -8.25
N LEU A 169 -2.22 -13.91 -7.41
CA LEU A 169 -2.01 -13.82 -5.96
C LEU A 169 -0.55 -13.53 -5.61
N LEU A 170 -0.33 -12.45 -4.86
CA LEU A 170 0.94 -12.08 -4.25
C LEU A 170 1.07 -12.64 -2.84
N GLY A 171 0.02 -12.56 -2.03
CA GLY A 171 0.07 -13.03 -0.66
C GLY A 171 -1.26 -13.00 0.08
N LEU A 172 -1.26 -13.63 1.24
CA LEU A 172 -2.40 -13.73 2.15
C LEU A 172 -2.00 -13.17 3.51
N ILE A 173 -2.84 -12.33 4.11
CA ILE A 173 -2.63 -11.76 5.43
C ILE A 173 -3.79 -12.23 6.32
N PRO A 174 -3.51 -12.95 7.43
CA PRO A 174 -4.57 -13.39 8.34
C PRO A 174 -5.16 -12.22 9.12
N GLU A 175 -6.40 -12.36 9.53
CA GLU A 175 -7.00 -11.46 10.53
C GLU A 175 -6.22 -11.57 11.83
N ASP A 176 -5.64 -10.46 12.27
CA ASP A 176 -4.84 -10.39 13.50
C ASP A 176 -5.17 -9.10 14.26
N ILE A 177 -5.86 -9.24 15.37
CA ILE A 177 -6.24 -8.10 16.22
C ILE A 177 -5.02 -7.29 16.69
N LYS A 178 -3.84 -7.89 16.74
CA LYS A 178 -2.62 -7.17 17.09
C LYS A 178 -2.33 -6.03 16.14
N ILE A 179 -2.59 -6.19 14.83
CA ILE A 179 -2.38 -5.11 13.85
C ILE A 179 -3.17 -3.87 14.28
N GLN A 180 -4.46 -4.03 14.56
CA GLN A 180 -5.31 -2.91 14.97
C GLN A 180 -4.85 -2.30 16.31
N VAL A 181 -4.54 -3.14 17.29
CA VAL A 181 -4.09 -2.67 18.61
C VAL A 181 -2.77 -1.89 18.53
N TYR A 182 -1.83 -2.35 17.71
CA TYR A 182 -0.53 -1.70 17.58
C TYR A 182 -0.60 -0.47 16.67
N ALA A 183 -1.40 -0.49 15.60
CA ALA A 183 -1.65 0.69 14.77
C ALA A 183 -2.24 1.84 15.59
N ASN A 184 -3.19 1.56 16.51
CA ASN A 184 -3.72 2.57 17.44
C ASN A 184 -2.67 3.14 18.41
N LYS A 185 -1.51 2.51 18.51
CA LYS A 185 -0.37 2.98 19.33
C LYS A 185 0.78 3.55 18.47
N GLY A 186 0.58 3.67 17.16
CA GLY A 186 1.64 4.09 16.23
C GLY A 186 2.83 3.13 16.17
N ILE A 187 2.58 1.82 16.40
CA ILE A 187 3.64 0.79 16.36
C ILE A 187 3.52 0.01 15.07
N LEU A 188 4.59 -0.01 14.29
CA LEU A 188 4.63 -0.71 13.00
C LEU A 188 4.52 -2.24 13.19
N VAL A 189 3.86 -2.90 12.24
CA VAL A 189 3.69 -4.36 12.25
C VAL A 189 5.03 -5.10 12.22
N SER A 190 6.07 -4.51 11.63
CA SER A 190 7.44 -5.03 11.64
C SER A 190 8.03 -5.18 13.05
N ASP A 191 7.57 -4.37 13.99
CA ASP A 191 8.06 -4.33 15.36
C ASP A 191 7.28 -5.26 16.28
N ILE A 192 6.20 -5.88 15.78
CA ILE A 192 5.39 -6.84 16.53
C ILE A 192 6.09 -8.21 16.56
N LYS A 193 6.71 -8.52 17.68
CA LYS A 193 7.37 -9.81 17.88
C LYS A 193 6.38 -10.98 17.75
N ARG A 194 6.76 -12.04 17.02
CA ARG A 194 6.01 -13.29 16.87
C ARG A 194 4.56 -13.09 16.37
N SER A 195 4.34 -12.16 15.47
CA SER A 195 3.04 -11.99 14.81
C SER A 195 2.94 -12.91 13.60
N VAL A 196 1.80 -13.60 13.47
CA VAL A 196 1.47 -14.39 12.27
C VAL A 196 1.36 -13.47 11.05
N SER A 197 0.72 -12.31 11.24
CA SER A 197 0.62 -11.30 10.20
C SER A 197 1.97 -10.70 9.85
N GLY A 198 2.85 -10.48 10.84
CA GLY A 198 4.23 -10.02 10.59
C GLY A 198 5.00 -10.97 9.66
N LYS A 199 4.83 -12.28 9.84
CA LYS A 199 5.40 -13.30 8.94
C LYS A 199 4.77 -13.24 7.53
N ALA A 200 3.47 -13.01 7.43
CA ALA A 200 2.80 -12.86 6.15
C ALA A 200 3.32 -11.62 5.39
N PHE A 201 3.47 -10.49 6.07
CA PHE A 201 4.07 -9.28 5.48
C PHE A 201 5.52 -9.48 5.05
N GLU A 202 6.35 -10.15 5.88
CA GLU A 202 7.73 -10.50 5.52
C GLU A 202 7.78 -11.34 4.24
N ASN A 203 6.91 -12.35 4.13
CA ASN A 203 6.81 -13.20 2.96
C ASN A 203 6.39 -12.42 1.70
N ILE A 204 5.39 -11.54 1.82
CA ILE A 204 4.95 -10.65 0.73
C ILE A 204 6.09 -9.73 0.29
N ALA A 205 6.81 -9.12 1.22
CA ALA A 205 7.94 -8.26 0.93
C ALA A 205 9.07 -8.99 0.18
N GLN A 206 9.37 -10.23 0.55
CA GLN A 206 10.31 -11.09 -0.17
C GLN A 206 9.85 -11.33 -1.62
N ARG A 207 8.56 -11.62 -1.83
CA ARG A 207 7.99 -11.85 -3.16
C ARG A 207 8.00 -10.59 -4.03
N ILE A 208 7.71 -9.41 -3.45
CA ILE A 208 7.85 -8.11 -4.14
C ILE A 208 9.29 -7.87 -4.58
N SER A 209 10.26 -8.30 -3.76
CA SER A 209 11.69 -8.17 -4.09
C SER A 209 12.21 -9.21 -5.10
N GLY A 210 11.32 -10.02 -5.68
CA GLY A 210 11.67 -11.02 -6.70
C GLY A 210 12.16 -12.37 -6.13
N ASN A 211 12.13 -12.55 -4.81
CA ASN A 211 12.52 -13.82 -4.21
C ASN A 211 11.40 -14.86 -4.37
N ASN A 212 11.77 -16.05 -4.82
CA ASN A 212 10.82 -17.15 -4.96
C ASN A 212 10.60 -17.84 -3.60
N VAL A 213 9.66 -17.31 -2.82
CA VAL A 213 9.26 -17.90 -1.54
C VAL A 213 7.81 -18.40 -1.63
N PRO A 214 7.48 -19.56 -0.99
CA PRO A 214 6.10 -20.06 -1.01
C PRO A 214 5.15 -19.12 -0.29
N LEU A 215 3.86 -19.23 -0.59
CA LEU A 215 2.83 -18.50 0.16
C LEU A 215 2.90 -18.92 1.64
N TYR A 216 2.77 -17.95 2.52
CA TYR A 216 2.73 -18.22 3.94
C TYR A 216 1.42 -18.92 4.32
N LYS A 217 1.55 -20.12 4.88
CA LYS A 217 0.40 -20.91 5.36
C LYS A 217 0.19 -20.65 6.86
N PHE A 218 -1.02 -20.34 7.25
CA PHE A 218 -1.41 -20.03 8.63
C PHE A 218 -2.69 -20.75 9.10
N TRP A 219 -3.11 -21.78 8.35
CA TRP A 219 -4.19 -22.75 8.69
C TRP A 219 -3.65 -24.18 8.74
#